data_cbf7b8cb23d9e7e17aa5f52fced1d9cf
#
_entry.id   cbf7b8cb23d9e7e17aa5f52fced1d9cf
#
_cell.length_a   1.000
_cell.length_b   1.000
_cell.length_c   1.000
_cell.angle_alpha   90.00
_cell.angle_beta   90.00
_cell.angle_gamma   90.00
#
_symmetry.space_group_name_H-M   'P 1'
#
loop_
_entity.id
_entity.type
_entity.pdbx_description
1 polymer ?
#
loop_
_entity_poly.entity_id
_entity_poly.type
_entity_poly.pdbx_seq_one_letter_code
_entity_poly.pdbx_strand_id
1 'polypeptide(L)'
;YYKHIGYRAVMKKTGLPLLSFSVSAGFPSPADDYTEENIDLNEYLIQNPFSTFFIRVKGDSMINSGIQDQDLIVVDKSLIAKPGDIVIAIIDERFTVKRLEKKDDIFYLKAENHNYPDLHLKNYSNMQIWGVVIYSIHNCR
;
A
#
# COMPACT_ATOMS: atom_id res chain seq x y z
N TYR A 1 -22.36 -14.86 13.54
CA TYR A 1 -21.26 -14.33 14.35
C TYR A 1 -20.31 -15.45 14.80
N TYR A 2 -20.84 -16.53 15.41
CA TYR A 2 -20.01 -17.66 15.83
C TYR A 2 -19.32 -18.36 14.66
N LYS A 3 -20.00 -18.43 13.52
CA LYS A 3 -19.40 -18.98 12.30
C LYS A 3 -18.18 -18.20 11.88
N HIS A 4 -18.23 -16.88 12.02
CA HIS A 4 -17.07 -16.03 11.68
C HIS A 4 -15.91 -16.25 12.63
N ILE A 5 -16.16 -16.43 13.91
CA ILE A 5 -15.09 -16.70 14.88
C ILE A 5 -14.44 -18.04 14.60
N GLY A 6 -15.23 -19.07 14.38
CA GLY A 6 -14.70 -20.40 14.02
C GLY A 6 -13.92 -20.39 12.73
N TYR A 7 -14.42 -19.71 11.72
CA TYR A 7 -13.77 -19.55 10.44
C TYR A 7 -12.40 -18.83 10.59
N ARG A 8 -12.37 -17.75 11.35
CA ARG A 8 -11.13 -17.02 11.62
C ARG A 8 -10.10 -17.88 12.32
N ALA A 9 -10.50 -18.69 13.31
CA ALA A 9 -9.58 -19.56 14.02
C ALA A 9 -8.96 -20.61 13.08
N VAL A 10 -9.74 -21.18 12.16
CA VAL A 10 -9.24 -22.12 11.16
C VAL A 10 -8.28 -21.43 10.19
N MET A 11 -8.68 -20.27 9.64
CA MET A 11 -7.83 -19.52 8.71
C MET A 11 -6.53 -19.05 9.35
N LYS A 12 -6.55 -18.69 10.62
CA LYS A 12 -5.38 -18.24 11.35
C LYS A 12 -4.33 -19.32 11.49
N LYS A 13 -4.74 -20.59 11.58
CA LYS A 13 -3.82 -21.74 11.77
C LYS A 13 -3.27 -22.29 10.48
N THR A 14 -3.90 -22.03 9.36
CA THR A 14 -3.52 -22.60 8.07
C THR A 14 -3.10 -21.51 7.12
N GLY A 15 -1.84 -21.17 7.08
CA GLY A 15 -1.34 -20.33 6.01
C GLY A 15 -1.70 -20.91 4.65
N LEU A 16 -1.59 -20.12 3.59
CA LEU A 16 -1.81 -20.58 2.23
C LEU A 16 -0.48 -20.94 1.58
N PRO A 17 -0.50 -21.87 0.60
CA PRO A 17 0.74 -22.27 -0.05
C PRO A 17 1.37 -21.12 -0.84
N LEU A 18 2.66 -20.93 -0.63
CA LEU A 18 3.51 -20.11 -1.48
C LEU A 18 4.38 -21.05 -2.30
N LEU A 19 4.25 -21.01 -3.61
CA LEU A 19 5.00 -21.87 -4.51
C LEU A 19 6.37 -21.26 -4.79
N SER A 20 7.40 -22.11 -4.89
CA SER A 20 8.78 -21.63 -5.07
C SER A 20 9.09 -21.14 -6.48
N PHE A 21 8.25 -21.48 -7.48
CA PHE A 21 8.46 -21.00 -8.83
C PHE A 21 7.91 -19.58 -9.00
N SER A 22 8.47 -18.83 -9.95
CA SER A 22 7.93 -17.54 -10.36
C SER A 22 7.31 -17.67 -11.75
N VAL A 23 6.34 -16.79 -12.02
CA VAL A 23 5.65 -16.75 -13.30
C VAL A 23 6.19 -15.57 -14.10
N SER A 24 6.61 -15.83 -15.35
CA SER A 24 7.05 -14.78 -16.24
C SER A 24 5.84 -13.95 -16.70
N ALA A 25 5.93 -12.65 -16.57
CA ALA A 25 4.91 -11.71 -17.06
C ALA A 25 5.12 -11.35 -18.54
N GLY A 26 6.27 -11.75 -19.11
CA GLY A 26 6.56 -11.55 -20.53
C GLY A 26 6.41 -12.85 -21.31
N PHE A 27 7.51 -13.33 -21.86
CA PHE A 27 7.50 -14.61 -22.57
C PHE A 27 7.35 -15.77 -21.58
N PRO A 28 6.61 -16.83 -21.98
CA PRO A 28 6.51 -18.02 -21.14
C PRO A 28 7.88 -18.63 -20.85
N SER A 29 8.05 -19.17 -19.68
CA SER A 29 9.25 -19.92 -19.30
C SER A 29 8.90 -21.39 -19.03
N PRO A 30 9.89 -22.31 -19.14
CA PRO A 30 9.64 -23.71 -18.83
C PRO A 30 9.13 -23.90 -17.41
N ALA A 31 8.23 -24.87 -17.22
CA ALA A 31 7.78 -25.26 -15.91
C ALA A 31 8.87 -26.12 -15.24
N ASP A 32 9.30 -25.71 -14.05
CA ASP A 32 10.26 -26.44 -13.25
C ASP A 32 9.56 -27.10 -12.06
N ASP A 33 10.24 -28.06 -11.44
CA ASP A 33 9.79 -28.60 -10.17
C ASP A 33 9.73 -27.50 -9.11
N TYR A 34 8.77 -27.60 -8.20
CA TYR A 34 8.59 -26.60 -7.17
C TYR A 34 8.39 -27.23 -5.81
N THR A 35 8.69 -26.45 -4.80
CA THR A 35 8.36 -26.75 -3.40
C THR A 35 7.31 -25.77 -2.91
N GLU A 36 6.65 -26.12 -1.82
CA GLU A 36 5.64 -25.28 -1.19
C GLU A 36 6.10 -24.84 0.20
N GLU A 37 5.84 -23.59 0.52
CA GLU A 37 5.92 -23.06 1.86
C GLU A 37 4.55 -22.51 2.24
N ASN A 38 4.34 -22.23 3.50
CA ASN A 38 3.11 -21.55 3.94
C ASN A 38 3.38 -20.06 4.07
N ILE A 39 2.46 -19.24 3.58
CA ILE A 39 2.49 -17.80 3.77
C ILE A 39 1.23 -17.35 4.50
N ASP A 40 1.42 -16.60 5.58
CA ASP A 40 0.36 -15.87 6.26
C ASP A 40 0.47 -14.41 5.83
N LEU A 41 -0.49 -13.92 5.04
CA LEU A 41 -0.44 -12.56 4.52
C LEU A 41 -0.50 -11.51 5.62
N ASN A 42 -1.15 -11.79 6.74
CA ASN A 42 -1.16 -10.84 7.85
C ASN A 42 0.26 -10.63 8.41
N GLU A 43 1.01 -11.70 8.59
CA GLU A 43 2.41 -11.58 9.01
C GLU A 43 3.28 -10.93 7.94
N TYR A 44 3.07 -11.30 6.69
CA TYR A 44 3.87 -10.81 5.57
C TYR A 44 3.69 -9.31 5.34
N LEU A 45 2.45 -8.84 5.39
CA LEU A 45 2.11 -7.45 5.06
C LEU A 45 2.19 -6.50 6.24
N ILE A 46 2.04 -7.01 7.47
CA ILE A 46 1.90 -6.18 8.66
C ILE A 46 3.05 -6.45 9.60
N GLN A 47 4.01 -5.52 9.68
CA GLN A 47 5.14 -5.60 10.59
C GLN A 47 4.82 -4.99 11.94
N ASN A 48 3.98 -3.96 11.97
CA ASN A 48 3.63 -3.22 13.19
C ASN A 48 2.11 -3.22 13.37
N PRO A 49 1.52 -4.28 13.97
CA PRO A 49 0.06 -4.43 14.01
C PRO A 49 -0.68 -3.30 14.71
N PHE A 50 -0.07 -2.69 15.74
CA PHE A 50 -0.72 -1.62 16.51
C PHE A 50 -0.77 -0.28 15.80
N SER A 51 -0.01 -0.13 14.73
CA SER A 51 0.08 1.13 13.97
C SER A 51 -0.31 0.98 12.50
N THR A 52 -0.84 -0.18 12.11
CA THR A 52 -1.16 -0.48 10.72
C THR A 52 -2.67 -0.41 10.50
N PHE A 53 -3.05 0.24 9.41
CA PHE A 53 -4.44 0.44 9.01
C PHE A 53 -4.64 0.10 7.55
N PHE A 54 -5.82 -0.39 7.20
CA PHE A 54 -6.22 -0.60 5.81
C PHE A 54 -7.12 0.55 5.39
N ILE A 55 -6.86 1.12 4.23
CA ILE A 55 -7.64 2.25 3.71
C ILE A 55 -7.99 1.99 2.26
N ARG A 56 -9.24 2.28 1.88
CA ARG A 56 -9.69 2.20 0.49
C ARG A 56 -9.34 3.47 -0.25
N VAL A 57 -8.76 3.33 -1.44
CA VAL A 57 -8.39 4.46 -2.29
C VAL A 57 -9.54 4.79 -3.23
N LYS A 58 -9.84 6.06 -3.36
CA LYS A 58 -10.75 6.61 -4.36
C LYS A 58 -9.98 7.50 -5.33
N GLY A 59 -10.17 7.29 -6.61
CA GLY A 59 -9.55 8.09 -7.65
C GLY A 59 -8.27 7.48 -8.19
N ASP A 60 -7.72 8.14 -9.20
CA ASP A 60 -6.62 7.61 -10.01
C ASP A 60 -5.37 8.48 -9.98
N SER A 61 -5.24 9.36 -8.98
CA SER A 61 -4.09 10.28 -8.92
C SER A 61 -2.75 9.57 -8.72
N MET A 62 -2.77 8.29 -8.37
CA MET A 62 -1.56 7.50 -8.10
C MET A 62 -1.41 6.31 -9.06
N ILE A 63 -2.08 6.34 -10.20
CA ILE A 63 -2.12 5.20 -11.13
C ILE A 63 -0.72 4.82 -11.65
N ASN A 64 0.15 5.78 -11.87
CA ASN A 64 1.51 5.53 -12.38
C ASN A 64 2.44 4.92 -11.30
N SER A 65 2.03 4.89 -10.06
CA SER A 65 2.75 4.19 -8.99
C SER A 65 2.19 2.81 -8.69
N GLY A 66 1.19 2.37 -9.47
CA GLY A 66 0.56 1.06 -9.29
C GLY A 66 -0.61 1.04 -8.34
N ILE A 67 -1.04 2.19 -7.82
CA ILE A 67 -2.24 2.28 -6.98
C ILE A 67 -3.41 2.70 -7.84
N GLN A 68 -4.42 1.85 -7.91
CA GLN A 68 -5.61 2.08 -8.73
C GLN A 68 -6.81 2.46 -7.87
N ASP A 69 -7.81 3.04 -8.53
CA ASP A 69 -9.08 3.31 -7.87
C ASP A 69 -9.64 2.04 -7.24
N GLN A 70 -10.16 2.13 -6.03
CA GLN A 70 -10.71 1.03 -5.22
C GLN A 70 -9.68 0.07 -4.64
N ASP A 71 -8.39 0.31 -4.82
CA ASP A 71 -7.38 -0.49 -4.16
C ASP A 71 -7.47 -0.37 -2.64
N LEU A 72 -7.05 -1.44 -1.97
CA LEU A 72 -6.90 -1.45 -0.51
C LEU A 72 -5.43 -1.25 -0.19
N ILE A 73 -5.10 -0.14 0.45
CA ILE A 73 -3.72 0.14 0.83
C ILE A 73 -3.48 -0.19 2.29
N VAL A 74 -2.27 -0.65 2.57
CA VAL A 74 -1.78 -0.95 3.92
C VAL A 74 -0.91 0.22 4.37
N VAL A 75 -1.29 0.87 5.46
CA VAL A 75 -0.66 2.10 5.93
C VAL A 75 -0.12 1.90 7.33
N ASP A 76 1.16 2.21 7.53
CA ASP A 76 1.81 2.14 8.83
C ASP A 76 2.08 3.55 9.35
N LYS A 77 1.46 3.88 10.48
CA LYS A 77 1.61 5.20 11.11
C LYS A 77 2.90 5.35 11.90
N SER A 78 3.57 4.26 12.23
CA SER A 78 4.78 4.30 13.04
C SER A 78 6.03 4.67 12.25
N LEU A 79 5.97 4.55 10.92
CA LEU A 79 7.12 4.83 10.07
C LEU A 79 7.32 6.33 9.88
N ILE A 80 8.58 6.75 9.90
CA ILE A 80 8.95 8.13 9.57
C ILE A 80 9.05 8.23 8.07
N ALA A 81 8.21 9.07 7.47
CA ALA A 81 8.19 9.27 6.03
C ALA A 81 9.47 9.93 5.54
N LYS A 82 9.99 9.46 4.42
CA LYS A 82 11.14 10.03 3.73
C LYS A 82 10.83 10.25 2.25
N PRO A 83 11.61 11.10 1.57
CA PRO A 83 11.41 11.33 0.14
C PRO A 83 11.37 10.02 -0.63
N GLY A 84 10.42 9.89 -1.55
CA GLY A 84 10.16 8.68 -2.30
C GLY A 84 9.05 7.81 -1.72
N ASP A 85 8.70 7.97 -0.46
CA ASP A 85 7.61 7.22 0.14
C ASP A 85 6.25 7.69 -0.38
N ILE A 86 5.33 6.74 -0.52
CA ILE A 86 3.92 7.05 -0.74
C ILE A 86 3.31 7.23 0.65
N VAL A 87 2.61 8.34 0.85
CA VAL A 87 2.09 8.71 2.16
C VAL A 87 0.61 9.03 2.10
N ILE A 88 -0.03 8.90 3.26
CA ILE A 88 -1.33 9.53 3.50
C ILE A 88 -1.03 10.86 4.17
N ALA A 89 -1.47 11.93 3.54
CA ALA A 89 -1.33 13.28 4.09
C ALA A 89 -2.69 13.83 4.47
N ILE A 90 -2.70 14.65 5.51
CA ILE A 90 -3.87 15.43 5.89
C ILE A 90 -3.58 16.87 5.51
N ILE A 91 -4.38 17.42 4.61
CA ILE A 91 -4.27 18.79 4.14
C ILE A 91 -5.62 19.48 4.37
N ASP A 92 -5.62 20.52 5.22
CA ASP A 92 -6.84 21.25 5.54
C ASP A 92 -7.99 20.29 5.92
N GLU A 93 -7.70 19.36 6.83
CA GLU A 93 -8.63 18.35 7.38
C GLU A 93 -9.11 17.31 6.38
N ARG A 94 -8.41 17.19 5.22
CA ARG A 94 -8.75 16.21 4.19
C ARG A 94 -7.61 15.22 3.98
N PHE A 95 -7.95 13.95 3.81
CA PHE A 95 -6.98 12.91 3.51
C PHE A 95 -6.71 12.82 2.02
N THR A 96 -5.44 12.63 1.66
CA THR A 96 -5.03 12.35 0.29
C THR A 96 -3.86 11.38 0.28
N VAL A 97 -3.72 10.59 -0.78
CA VAL A 97 -2.57 9.72 -1.01
C VAL A 97 -1.70 10.33 -2.10
N LYS A 98 -0.42 10.52 -1.79
CA LYS A 98 0.55 11.14 -2.69
C LYS A 98 1.94 10.60 -2.41
N ARG A 99 2.88 10.86 -3.33
CA ARG A 99 4.29 10.57 -3.08
C ARG A 99 4.95 11.79 -2.44
N LEU A 100 5.66 11.55 -1.34
CA LEU A 100 6.46 12.61 -0.72
C LEU A 100 7.75 12.75 -1.50
N GLU A 101 8.05 13.95 -1.93
CA GLU A 101 9.28 14.28 -2.66
C GLU A 101 9.95 15.50 -2.05
N LYS A 102 11.24 15.65 -2.34
CA LYS A 102 12.04 16.78 -1.89
C LYS A 102 12.88 17.29 -3.04
N LYS A 103 12.81 18.60 -3.27
CA LYS A 103 13.62 19.26 -4.29
C LYS A 103 14.12 20.57 -3.72
N ASP A 104 15.45 20.78 -3.77
CA ASP A 104 16.09 21.99 -3.24
C ASP A 104 15.69 22.28 -1.78
N ASP A 105 15.72 21.24 -0.95
CA ASP A 105 15.33 21.25 0.46
C ASP A 105 13.86 21.62 0.74
N ILE A 106 13.03 21.61 -0.30
CA ILE A 106 11.60 21.89 -0.18
C ILE A 106 10.81 20.60 -0.43
N PHE A 107 9.95 20.25 0.53
CA PHE A 107 9.05 19.12 0.39
C PHE A 107 7.81 19.47 -0.41
N TYR A 108 7.36 18.50 -1.21
CA TYR A 108 6.09 18.59 -1.91
C TYR A 108 5.45 17.20 -2.02
N LEU A 109 4.17 17.20 -2.31
CA LEU A 109 3.40 15.97 -2.51
C LEU A 109 3.10 15.83 -3.99
N LYS A 110 3.60 14.74 -4.57
CA LYS A 110 3.49 14.48 -5.99
C LYS A 110 2.40 13.47 -6.28
N ALA A 111 1.50 13.81 -7.20
CA ALA A 111 0.61 12.85 -7.80
C ALA A 111 1.37 12.02 -8.84
N GLU A 112 1.05 10.75 -8.93
CA GLU A 112 1.59 9.85 -9.95
C GLU A 112 0.59 9.67 -11.10
N ASN A 113 0.15 10.81 -11.64
CA ASN A 113 -0.74 10.91 -12.77
C ASN A 113 -0.64 12.33 -13.35
N HIS A 114 -0.40 12.44 -14.65
CA HIS A 114 -0.19 13.72 -15.33
C HIS A 114 -1.37 14.68 -15.23
N ASN A 115 -2.56 14.17 -14.99
CA ASN A 115 -3.77 14.99 -14.89
C ASN A 115 -3.94 15.68 -13.55
N TYR A 116 -3.04 15.45 -12.59
CA TYR A 116 -3.13 16.02 -11.25
C TYR A 116 -1.89 16.86 -10.95
N PRO A 117 -2.07 18.04 -10.35
CA PRO A 117 -0.93 18.89 -10.00
C PRO A 117 -0.20 18.39 -8.75
N ASP A 118 1.06 18.80 -8.65
CA ASP A 118 1.82 18.62 -7.41
C ASP A 118 1.32 19.60 -6.35
N LEU A 119 1.39 19.18 -5.08
CA LEU A 119 0.98 20.01 -3.95
C LEU A 119 2.22 20.44 -3.18
N HIS A 120 2.54 21.74 -3.25
CA HIS A 120 3.69 22.30 -2.52
C HIS A 120 3.29 22.65 -1.10
N LEU A 121 4.02 22.15 -0.12
CA LEU A 121 3.67 22.31 1.29
C LEU A 121 3.64 23.75 1.75
N LYS A 122 4.44 24.62 1.14
CA LYS A 122 4.45 26.05 1.44
C LYS A 122 3.12 26.75 1.13
N ASN A 123 2.28 26.14 0.28
CA ASN A 123 0.98 26.71 -0.09
C ASN A 123 -0.15 26.30 0.86
N TYR A 124 0.16 25.46 1.84
CA TYR A 124 -0.82 24.92 2.78
C TYR A 124 -0.36 25.20 4.20
N SER A 125 -1.18 25.92 4.96
CA SER A 125 -0.86 26.30 6.33
C SER A 125 -0.98 25.13 7.31
N ASN A 126 -1.68 24.06 6.93
CA ASN A 126 -1.96 22.94 7.80
C ASN A 126 -1.82 21.63 7.01
N MET A 127 -0.65 21.02 7.10
CA MET A 127 -0.38 19.74 6.47
C MET A 127 0.36 18.83 7.44
N GLN A 128 -0.04 17.57 7.45
CA GLN A 128 0.58 16.59 8.31
C GLN A 128 0.62 15.24 7.57
N ILE A 129 1.71 14.51 7.76
CA ILE A 129 1.81 13.13 7.27
C ILE A 129 1.14 12.22 8.29
N TRP A 130 0.10 11.52 7.85
CA TRP A 130 -0.66 10.63 8.72
C TRP A 130 -0.03 9.23 8.80
N GLY A 131 0.52 8.74 7.71
CA GLY A 131 1.14 7.43 7.66
C GLY A 131 1.82 7.15 6.33
N VAL A 132 2.60 6.06 6.30
CA VAL A 132 3.34 5.62 5.12
C VAL A 132 2.64 4.40 4.52
N VAL A 133 2.39 4.45 3.21
CA VAL A 133 1.80 3.32 2.47
C VAL A 133 2.89 2.29 2.21
N ILE A 134 2.71 1.07 2.70
CA ILE A 134 3.69 0.00 2.54
C ILE A 134 3.29 -1.03 1.49
N TYR A 135 2.01 -1.23 1.24
CA TYR A 135 1.50 -2.14 0.22
C TYR A 135 0.20 -1.62 -0.37
N SER A 136 -0.07 -2.05 -1.59
CA SER A 136 -1.38 -1.86 -2.23
C SER A 136 -1.90 -3.22 -2.68
N ILE A 137 -3.17 -3.48 -2.41
CA ILE A 137 -3.84 -4.72 -2.76
C ILE A 137 -4.89 -4.40 -3.82
N HIS A 138 -4.70 -4.95 -5.00
CA HIS A 138 -5.55 -4.69 -6.16
C HIS A 138 -6.37 -5.94 -6.50
N ASN A 139 -7.67 -5.75 -6.67
CA ASN A 139 -8.57 -6.80 -7.14
C ASN A 139 -8.52 -6.84 -8.67
N CYS A 140 -8.13 -7.99 -9.23
CA CYS A 140 -7.98 -8.15 -10.68
C CYS A 140 -9.27 -8.56 -11.39
N ARG A 141 -10.37 -8.79 -10.66
CA ARG A 141 -11.63 -9.27 -11.22
C ARG A 141 -12.83 -8.34 -10.86
#